data_6789b3eb3041f5dea914373aa9dd661e
#
_entry.id   6789b3eb3041f5dea914373aa9dd661e
#
_cell.length_a   1.000
_cell.length_b   1.000
_cell.length_c   1.000
_cell.angle_alpha   90.00
_cell.angle_beta   90.00
_cell.angle_gamma   90.00
#
_symmetry.space_group_name_H-M   'P 1'
#
loop_
_entity.id
_entity.type
_entity.pdbx_description
1 polymer ?
#
loop_
_entity_poly.entity_id
_entity_poly.type
_entity_poly.pdbx_seq_one_letter_code
_entity_poly.pdbx_strand_id
1 'polypeptide(L)'
;VMTGHDPFLIYISLLIILGGIGFPILVNFKDIVLHHLRRIWKFLHTWEWDRHRFYHLYNLNTRIVLIMTFLLLVLGTILIAIFEWNHAFAGMSVADKWTQAFFNATCPRTAGFTSVDLTSLGVQSVLIYIFLMWVGGAAQSTAGGVKVNAFAVVVLNLVAVLRGTEKVEVFGRELSYDSIRRSTATVVM
;
A
#
# COMPACT_ATOMS: atom_id res chain seq x y z
N VAL A 1 -25.59 -2.54 5.07
CA VAL A 1 -25.06 -2.44 3.70
C VAL A 1 -25.11 -0.96 3.33
N MET A 2 -23.94 -0.34 3.18
CA MET A 2 -23.82 1.10 2.83
C MET A 2 -23.76 1.25 1.30
N THR A 3 -24.81 0.89 0.61
CA THR A 3 -24.99 1.16 -0.82
C THR A 3 -25.52 2.59 -1.00
N GLY A 4 -24.85 3.41 -1.80
CA GLY A 4 -25.30 4.75 -2.16
C GLY A 4 -24.53 5.92 -1.54
N HIS A 5 -23.42 5.67 -0.82
CA HIS A 5 -22.57 6.72 -0.25
C HIS A 5 -21.09 6.58 -0.71
N ASP A 6 -20.87 6.48 -2.02
CA ASP A 6 -19.53 6.30 -2.60
C ASP A 6 -18.48 7.32 -2.13
N PRO A 7 -18.76 8.62 -2.04
CA PRO A 7 -17.78 9.58 -1.55
C PRO A 7 -17.39 9.33 -0.08
N PHE A 8 -18.31 8.81 0.73
CA PHE A 8 -18.04 8.46 2.12
C PHE A 8 -17.12 7.23 2.23
N LEU A 9 -17.33 6.20 1.41
CA LEU A 9 -16.48 5.01 1.38
C LEU A 9 -15.06 5.36 0.92
N ILE A 10 -14.91 6.21 -0.09
CA ILE A 10 -13.61 6.71 -0.55
C ILE A 10 -12.90 7.48 0.57
N TYR A 11 -13.63 8.36 1.28
CA TYR A 11 -13.07 9.13 2.38
C TYR A 11 -12.55 8.24 3.51
N ILE A 12 -13.34 7.25 3.93
CA ILE A 12 -12.91 6.28 4.95
C ILE A 12 -11.69 5.48 4.46
N SER A 13 -11.70 5.02 3.21
CA SER A 13 -10.55 4.29 2.63
C SER A 13 -9.28 5.11 2.69
N LEU A 14 -9.34 6.40 2.37
CA LEU A 14 -8.19 7.30 2.45
C LEU A 14 -7.69 7.46 3.89
N LEU A 15 -8.59 7.59 4.86
CA LEU A 15 -8.20 7.66 6.27
C LEU A 15 -7.51 6.37 6.74
N ILE A 16 -8.04 5.21 6.34
CA ILE A 16 -7.44 3.91 6.65
C ILE A 16 -6.04 3.79 6.04
N ILE A 17 -5.88 4.18 4.78
CA ILE A 17 -4.58 4.17 4.10
C ILE A 17 -3.58 5.08 4.81
N LEU A 18 -3.97 6.30 5.15
CA LEU A 18 -3.11 7.24 5.88
C LEU A 18 -2.70 6.68 7.25
N GLY A 19 -3.61 6.07 8.00
CA GLY A 19 -3.31 5.39 9.26
C GLY A 19 -2.37 4.19 9.08
N GLY A 20 -2.54 3.43 8.01
CA GLY A 20 -1.75 2.23 7.69
C GLY A 20 -0.34 2.52 7.16
N ILE A 21 -0.07 3.70 6.61
CA ILE A 21 1.26 4.09 6.12
C ILE A 21 2.23 4.35 7.28
N GLY A 22 1.74 4.81 8.43
CA GLY A 22 2.54 5.09 9.62
C GLY A 22 3.09 6.52 9.68
N PHE A 23 3.13 7.04 10.90
CA PHE A 23 3.47 8.43 11.17
C PHE A 23 4.83 8.89 10.62
N PRO A 24 5.95 8.15 10.78
CA PRO A 24 7.26 8.59 10.27
C PRO A 24 7.30 8.72 8.75
N ILE A 25 6.55 7.87 8.05
CA ILE A 25 6.47 7.92 6.59
C ILE A 25 5.62 9.11 6.15
N LEU A 26 4.54 9.41 6.87
CA LEU A 26 3.71 10.58 6.61
C LEU A 26 4.49 11.89 6.79
N VAL A 27 5.32 11.99 7.84
CA VAL A 27 6.19 13.16 8.05
C VAL A 27 7.18 13.31 6.91
N ASN A 28 7.85 12.22 6.52
CA ASN A 28 8.80 12.23 5.40
C ASN A 28 8.11 12.57 4.07
N PHE A 29 6.90 12.05 3.84
CA PHE A 29 6.09 12.37 2.68
C PHE A 29 5.68 13.85 2.64
N LYS A 30 5.27 14.41 3.79
CA LYS A 30 4.99 15.85 3.93
C LYS A 30 6.21 16.69 3.52
N ASP A 31 7.41 16.33 3.99
CA ASP A 31 8.63 17.07 3.67
C ASP A 31 8.96 16.99 2.17
N ILE A 32 8.75 15.84 1.55
CA ILE A 32 8.90 15.64 0.10
C ILE A 32 7.91 16.53 -0.66
N VAL A 33 6.63 16.49 -0.29
CA VAL A 33 5.57 17.28 -0.94
C VAL A 33 5.82 18.77 -0.78
N LEU A 34 6.14 19.24 0.44
CA LEU A 34 6.46 20.66 0.69
C LEU A 34 7.68 21.11 -0.11
N HIS A 35 8.69 20.26 -0.24
CA HIS A 35 9.86 20.56 -1.05
C HIS A 35 9.49 20.72 -2.54
N HIS A 36 8.68 19.81 -3.09
CA HIS A 36 8.20 19.89 -4.46
C HIS A 36 7.33 21.13 -4.70
N LEU A 37 6.42 21.43 -3.77
CA LEU A 37 5.57 22.63 -3.84
C LEU A 37 6.43 23.91 -3.79
N ARG A 38 7.41 23.99 -2.89
CA ARG A 38 8.35 25.13 -2.83
C ARG A 38 9.19 25.26 -4.10
N ARG A 39 9.58 24.13 -4.70
CA ARG A 39 10.32 24.11 -5.97
C ARG A 39 9.45 24.60 -7.12
N ILE A 40 8.20 24.12 -7.23
CA ILE A 40 7.26 24.59 -8.24
C ILE A 40 7.00 26.10 -8.05
N TRP A 41 6.82 26.54 -6.81
CA TRP A 41 6.58 27.95 -6.51
C TRP A 41 7.79 28.84 -6.83
N LYS A 42 9.01 28.39 -6.52
CA LYS A 42 10.25 29.05 -6.95
C LYS A 42 10.38 29.08 -8.47
N PHE A 43 10.10 27.99 -9.16
CA PHE A 43 10.14 27.94 -10.62
C PHE A 43 9.15 28.92 -11.25
N LEU A 44 7.95 29.06 -10.70
CA LEU A 44 6.96 30.04 -11.17
C LEU A 44 7.37 31.49 -10.91
N HIS A 45 8.23 31.75 -9.91
CA HIS A 45 8.59 33.10 -9.49
C HIS A 45 9.96 33.55 -9.97
N THR A 46 10.94 32.65 -10.14
CA THR A 46 12.36 32.98 -10.48
C THR A 46 12.85 32.37 -11.78
N TRP A 47 12.03 31.50 -12.44
CA TRP A 47 12.43 30.82 -13.70
C TRP A 47 13.78 30.06 -13.62
N GLU A 48 14.36 29.88 -12.44
CA GLU A 48 15.59 29.14 -12.20
C GLU A 48 15.31 27.72 -11.73
N TRP A 49 15.82 26.75 -12.50
CA TRP A 49 15.74 25.33 -12.18
C TRP A 49 16.86 24.94 -11.22
N ASP A 50 16.56 24.87 -9.94
CA ASP A 50 17.52 24.46 -8.92
C ASP A 50 17.83 22.96 -9.04
N ARG A 51 19.08 22.65 -9.47
CA ARG A 51 19.59 21.30 -9.75
C ARG A 51 20.15 20.58 -8.52
N HIS A 52 19.96 21.09 -7.33
CA HIS A 52 20.47 20.41 -6.14
C HIS A 52 19.81 19.04 -5.94
N ARG A 53 20.63 17.99 -6.10
CA ARG A 53 20.22 16.59 -5.87
C ARG A 53 20.14 16.33 -4.37
N PHE A 54 18.94 16.36 -3.78
CA PHE A 54 18.73 16.03 -2.39
C PHE A 54 18.58 14.51 -2.20
N TYR A 55 19.70 13.80 -2.12
CA TYR A 55 19.73 12.36 -1.84
C TYR A 55 19.24 11.99 -0.42
N HIS A 56 19.13 12.96 0.50
CA HIS A 56 18.78 12.73 1.91
C HIS A 56 17.28 12.70 2.22
N LEU A 57 16.43 13.26 1.36
CA LEU A 57 14.97 13.33 1.59
C LEU A 57 14.23 12.01 1.38
N TYR A 58 14.82 11.09 0.62
CA TYR A 58 14.17 9.82 0.28
C TYR A 58 14.73 8.68 1.10
N ASN A 59 14.13 8.40 2.25
CA ASN A 59 14.42 7.17 2.99
C ASN A 59 14.03 5.96 2.15
N LEU A 60 14.97 5.01 1.98
CA LEU A 60 14.72 3.75 1.25
C LEU A 60 13.47 3.03 1.77
N ASN A 61 13.32 2.99 3.10
CA ASN A 61 12.17 2.41 3.77
C ASN A 61 10.84 3.06 3.33
N THR A 62 10.78 4.39 3.27
CA THR A 62 9.58 5.13 2.84
C THR A 62 9.18 4.75 1.41
N ARG A 63 10.16 4.66 0.50
CA ARG A 63 9.88 4.25 -0.89
C ARG A 63 9.35 2.83 -0.99
N ILE A 64 10.00 1.88 -0.32
CA ILE A 64 9.59 0.48 -0.32
C ILE A 64 8.15 0.35 0.20
N VAL A 65 7.85 0.99 1.33
CA VAL A 65 6.51 0.92 1.94
C VAL A 65 5.45 1.53 1.05
N LEU A 66 5.69 2.71 0.48
CA LEU A 66 4.72 3.38 -0.38
C LEU A 66 4.44 2.56 -1.64
N ILE A 67 5.49 2.07 -2.31
CA ILE A 67 5.34 1.26 -3.52
C ILE A 67 4.60 -0.04 -3.20
N MET A 68 4.98 -0.73 -2.13
CA MET A 68 4.37 -2.00 -1.77
C MET A 68 2.92 -1.82 -1.31
N THR A 69 2.62 -0.78 -0.55
CA THR A 69 1.25 -0.44 -0.15
C THR A 69 0.39 -0.13 -1.38
N PHE A 70 0.89 0.67 -2.30
CA PHE A 70 0.18 0.99 -3.55
C PHE A 70 -0.06 -0.27 -4.39
N LEU A 71 0.96 -1.11 -4.56
CA LEU A 71 0.86 -2.35 -5.32
C LEU A 71 -0.17 -3.31 -4.71
N LEU A 72 -0.16 -3.51 -3.39
CA LEU A 72 -1.13 -4.35 -2.70
C LEU A 72 -2.56 -3.81 -2.82
N LEU A 73 -2.75 -2.49 -2.73
CA LEU A 73 -4.06 -1.87 -2.90
C LEU A 73 -4.58 -2.02 -4.33
N VAL A 74 -3.75 -1.75 -5.32
CA VAL A 74 -4.14 -1.86 -6.74
C VAL A 74 -4.45 -3.31 -7.09
N LEU A 75 -3.55 -4.25 -6.75
CA LEU A 75 -3.77 -5.67 -7.01
C LEU A 75 -5.00 -6.20 -6.29
N GLY A 76 -5.17 -5.87 -5.00
CA GLY A 76 -6.34 -6.26 -4.22
C GLY A 76 -7.63 -5.73 -4.82
N THR A 77 -7.66 -4.44 -5.21
CA THR A 77 -8.83 -3.83 -5.85
C THR A 77 -9.18 -4.50 -7.17
N ILE A 78 -8.18 -4.74 -8.03
CA ILE A 78 -8.40 -5.37 -9.34
C ILE A 78 -8.90 -6.80 -9.16
N LEU A 79 -8.27 -7.59 -8.29
CA LEU A 79 -8.66 -8.97 -8.07
C LEU A 79 -10.08 -9.08 -7.49
N ILE A 80 -10.43 -8.28 -6.48
CA ILE A 80 -11.78 -8.25 -5.92
C ILE A 80 -12.79 -7.78 -6.98
N ALA A 81 -12.46 -6.75 -7.76
CA ALA A 81 -13.33 -6.29 -8.84
C ALA A 81 -13.60 -7.41 -9.88
N ILE A 82 -12.57 -8.15 -10.30
CA ILE A 82 -12.72 -9.23 -11.28
C ILE A 82 -13.61 -10.35 -10.74
N PHE A 83 -13.39 -10.79 -9.51
CA PHE A 83 -14.14 -11.95 -8.97
C PHE A 83 -15.56 -11.59 -8.56
N GLU A 84 -15.81 -10.37 -8.08
CA GLU A 84 -17.13 -9.96 -7.60
C GLU A 84 -17.95 -9.16 -8.62
N TRP A 85 -17.42 -8.92 -9.82
CA TRP A 85 -18.07 -8.06 -10.83
C TRP A 85 -19.50 -8.48 -11.17
N ASN A 86 -19.71 -9.79 -11.31
CA ASN A 86 -21.01 -10.38 -11.64
C ASN A 86 -21.63 -11.16 -10.46
N HIS A 87 -20.99 -11.10 -9.30
CA HIS A 87 -21.43 -11.81 -8.09
C HIS A 87 -21.98 -10.82 -7.05
N ALA A 88 -21.22 -10.46 -6.03
CA ALA A 88 -21.69 -9.56 -4.98
C ALA A 88 -21.94 -8.12 -5.47
N PHE A 89 -21.30 -7.70 -6.56
CA PHE A 89 -21.50 -6.36 -7.15
C PHE A 89 -22.51 -6.35 -8.32
N ALA A 90 -23.24 -7.43 -8.54
CA ALA A 90 -24.26 -7.50 -9.56
C ALA A 90 -25.35 -6.44 -9.31
N GLY A 91 -25.72 -5.69 -10.36
CA GLY A 91 -26.74 -4.64 -10.28
C GLY A 91 -26.23 -3.26 -9.83
N MET A 92 -24.95 -3.13 -9.42
CA MET A 92 -24.35 -1.82 -9.09
C MET A 92 -23.87 -1.10 -10.35
N SER A 93 -23.77 0.24 -10.29
CA SER A 93 -23.14 1.02 -11.36
C SER A 93 -21.65 0.70 -11.47
N VAL A 94 -21.03 0.97 -12.63
CA VAL A 94 -19.59 0.71 -12.81
C VAL A 94 -18.74 1.50 -11.80
N ALA A 95 -19.12 2.74 -11.50
CA ALA A 95 -18.43 3.57 -10.52
C ALA A 95 -18.53 2.96 -9.12
N ASP A 96 -19.73 2.52 -8.71
CA ASP A 96 -19.96 1.88 -7.41
C ASP A 96 -19.15 0.59 -7.28
N LYS A 97 -19.09 -0.24 -8.33
CA LYS A 97 -18.29 -1.47 -8.33
C LYS A 97 -16.82 -1.21 -8.03
N TRP A 98 -16.23 -0.20 -8.65
CA TRP A 98 -14.83 0.16 -8.39
C TRP A 98 -14.63 0.73 -6.99
N THR A 99 -15.55 1.57 -6.52
CA THR A 99 -15.52 2.12 -5.15
C THR A 99 -15.63 1.01 -4.11
N GLN A 100 -16.55 0.06 -4.30
CA GLN A 100 -16.72 -1.10 -3.43
C GLN A 100 -15.48 -2.00 -3.45
N ALA A 101 -14.91 -2.30 -4.61
CA ALA A 101 -13.70 -3.10 -4.72
C ALA A 101 -12.52 -2.42 -4.02
N PHE A 102 -12.34 -1.12 -4.17
CA PHE A 102 -11.30 -0.35 -3.51
C PHE A 102 -11.47 -0.33 -1.98
N PHE A 103 -12.68 -0.09 -1.51
CA PHE A 103 -13.00 -0.13 -0.08
C PHE A 103 -12.72 -1.51 0.52
N ASN A 104 -13.20 -2.56 -0.14
CA ASN A 104 -13.03 -3.94 0.30
C ASN A 104 -11.57 -4.44 0.16
N ALA A 105 -10.73 -3.83 -0.65
CA ALA A 105 -9.28 -4.09 -0.67
C ALA A 105 -8.52 -3.35 0.45
N THR A 106 -9.05 -2.20 0.89
CA THR A 106 -8.39 -1.36 1.91
C THR A 106 -8.72 -1.82 3.33
N CYS A 107 -9.98 -2.13 3.61
CA CYS A 107 -10.48 -2.42 4.95
C CYS A 107 -9.87 -3.66 5.62
N PRO A 108 -9.62 -4.78 4.94
CA PRO A 108 -9.05 -5.99 5.55
C PRO A 108 -7.69 -5.74 6.19
N ARG A 109 -6.93 -4.80 5.69
CA ARG A 109 -5.56 -4.53 6.15
C ARG A 109 -5.49 -3.92 7.55
N THR A 110 -6.51 -3.22 8.02
CA THR A 110 -6.45 -2.53 9.32
C THR A 110 -7.79 -2.35 10.03
N ALA A 111 -8.87 -2.08 9.31
CA ALA A 111 -10.11 -1.56 9.90
C ALA A 111 -11.17 -2.63 10.14
N GLY A 112 -11.17 -3.70 9.34
CA GLY A 112 -12.14 -4.79 9.48
C GLY A 112 -13.58 -4.41 9.14
N PHE A 113 -13.81 -3.25 8.52
CA PHE A 113 -15.15 -2.88 8.05
C PHE A 113 -15.48 -3.60 6.74
N THR A 114 -16.75 -3.92 6.57
CA THR A 114 -17.26 -4.48 5.32
C THR A 114 -18.41 -3.62 4.81
N SER A 115 -18.40 -3.34 3.52
CA SER A 115 -19.51 -2.63 2.86
C SER A 115 -20.51 -3.60 2.24
N VAL A 116 -20.10 -4.84 2.06
CA VAL A 116 -20.90 -5.94 1.52
C VAL A 116 -20.84 -7.10 2.52
N ASP A 117 -21.89 -7.90 2.60
CA ASP A 117 -21.89 -9.09 3.45
C ASP A 117 -20.78 -10.06 3.02
N LEU A 118 -19.94 -10.45 3.98
CA LEU A 118 -18.86 -11.42 3.73
C LEU A 118 -19.38 -12.78 3.24
N THR A 119 -20.60 -13.13 3.63
CA THR A 119 -21.26 -14.36 3.20
C THR A 119 -21.68 -14.35 1.73
N SER A 120 -21.83 -13.17 1.13
CA SER A 120 -22.17 -12.99 -0.28
C SER A 120 -20.92 -12.97 -1.19
N LEU A 121 -19.71 -12.94 -0.61
CA LEU A 121 -18.47 -12.97 -1.35
C LEU A 121 -18.11 -14.36 -1.83
N GLY A 122 -17.57 -14.47 -3.03
CA GLY A 122 -17.02 -15.72 -3.55
C GLY A 122 -15.81 -16.20 -2.75
N VAL A 123 -15.57 -17.51 -2.74
CA VAL A 123 -14.44 -18.13 -2.02
C VAL A 123 -13.10 -17.52 -2.45
N GLN A 124 -12.94 -17.16 -3.72
CA GLN A 124 -11.74 -16.51 -4.26
C GLN A 124 -11.48 -15.15 -3.59
N SER A 125 -12.53 -14.34 -3.44
CA SER A 125 -12.47 -13.05 -2.79
C SER A 125 -12.16 -13.18 -1.31
N VAL A 126 -12.71 -14.19 -0.63
CA VAL A 126 -12.39 -14.48 0.78
C VAL A 126 -10.92 -14.85 0.97
N LEU A 127 -10.32 -15.62 0.05
CA LEU A 127 -8.89 -15.94 0.10
C LEU A 127 -8.03 -14.68 -0.07
N ILE A 128 -8.42 -13.76 -0.97
CA ILE A 128 -7.73 -12.47 -1.13
C ILE A 128 -7.86 -11.64 0.15
N TYR A 129 -9.03 -11.62 0.78
CA TYR A 129 -9.24 -10.96 2.06
C TYR A 129 -8.30 -11.48 3.15
N ILE A 130 -8.20 -12.80 3.31
CA ILE A 130 -7.31 -13.44 4.28
C ILE A 130 -5.85 -13.04 4.01
N PHE A 131 -5.43 -13.04 2.74
CA PHE A 131 -4.09 -12.60 2.36
C PHE A 131 -3.85 -11.12 2.70
N LEU A 132 -4.80 -10.23 2.38
CA LEU A 132 -4.70 -8.81 2.69
C LEU A 132 -4.74 -8.53 4.19
N MET A 133 -5.46 -9.33 4.98
CA MET A 133 -5.46 -9.27 6.45
C MET A 133 -4.10 -9.68 7.02
N TRP A 134 -3.47 -10.69 6.44
CA TRP A 134 -2.15 -11.15 6.86
C TRP A 134 -1.06 -10.10 6.58
N VAL A 135 -1.10 -9.44 5.42
CA VAL A 135 -0.19 -8.32 5.09
C VAL A 135 -0.79 -7.03 5.62
N GLY A 136 -0.44 -6.65 6.83
CA GLY A 136 -0.93 -5.44 7.49
C GLY A 136 -0.33 -4.14 6.97
N GLY A 137 -0.21 -3.13 7.84
CA GLY A 137 0.36 -1.82 7.49
C GLY A 137 1.87 -1.72 7.70
N ALA A 138 2.38 -0.49 7.58
CA ALA A 138 3.78 -0.19 7.77
C ALA A 138 4.23 -0.35 9.23
N ALA A 139 5.54 -0.44 9.44
CA ALA A 139 6.10 -0.34 10.78
C ALA A 139 5.76 1.04 11.39
N GLN A 140 5.41 1.05 12.68
CA GLN A 140 4.97 2.25 13.41
C GLN A 140 3.65 2.86 12.85
N SER A 141 2.80 2.05 12.26
CA SER A 141 1.43 2.38 11.90
C SER A 141 0.44 1.82 12.93
N THR A 142 -0.80 2.25 12.87
CA THR A 142 -1.90 1.70 13.69
C THR A 142 -2.33 0.30 13.25
N ALA A 143 -1.81 -0.21 12.14
CA ALA A 143 -2.21 -1.48 11.55
C ALA A 143 -1.56 -2.69 12.24
N GLY A 144 -2.33 -3.77 12.36
CA GLY A 144 -1.87 -5.09 12.77
C GLY A 144 -1.16 -5.88 11.67
N GLY A 145 -1.04 -7.19 11.86
CA GLY A 145 -0.50 -8.13 10.87
C GLY A 145 1.00 -8.04 10.62
N VAL A 146 1.47 -8.81 9.62
CA VAL A 146 2.85 -8.77 9.15
C VAL A 146 3.12 -7.39 8.54
N LYS A 147 4.15 -6.71 9.03
CA LYS A 147 4.46 -5.37 8.54
C LYS A 147 4.85 -5.37 7.07
N VAL A 148 4.28 -4.44 6.29
CA VAL A 148 4.55 -4.30 4.85
C VAL A 148 6.05 -4.21 4.56
N ASN A 149 6.83 -3.60 5.44
CA ASN A 149 8.29 -3.52 5.32
C ASN A 149 8.94 -4.93 5.30
N ALA A 150 8.55 -5.79 6.25
CA ALA A 150 9.09 -7.15 6.34
C ALA A 150 8.66 -7.97 5.12
N PHE A 151 7.39 -7.91 4.75
CA PHE A 151 6.85 -8.57 3.57
C PHE A 151 7.56 -8.11 2.29
N ALA A 152 7.76 -6.80 2.11
CA ALA A 152 8.46 -6.24 0.95
C ALA A 152 9.91 -6.73 0.85
N VAL A 153 10.64 -6.78 1.96
CA VAL A 153 12.02 -7.30 1.99
C VAL A 153 12.07 -8.77 1.59
N VAL A 154 11.11 -9.59 2.04
CA VAL A 154 11.03 -11.00 1.67
C VAL A 154 10.73 -11.17 0.18
N VAL A 155 9.78 -10.40 -0.36
CA VAL A 155 9.47 -10.42 -1.80
C VAL A 155 10.68 -10.00 -2.63
N LEU A 156 11.38 -8.93 -2.23
CA LEU A 156 12.58 -8.46 -2.92
C LEU A 156 13.71 -9.48 -2.86
N ASN A 157 13.90 -10.16 -1.72
CA ASN A 157 14.85 -11.25 -1.58
C ASN A 157 14.51 -12.42 -2.52
N LEU A 158 13.22 -12.80 -2.56
CA LEU A 158 12.77 -13.86 -3.46
C LEU A 158 13.05 -13.51 -4.94
N VAL A 159 12.76 -12.27 -5.34
CA VAL A 159 13.06 -11.79 -6.70
C VAL A 159 14.56 -11.79 -6.98
N ALA A 160 15.41 -11.41 -6.02
CA ALA A 160 16.86 -11.44 -6.18
C ALA A 160 17.37 -12.88 -6.36
N VAL A 161 16.88 -13.83 -5.56
CA VAL A 161 17.22 -15.26 -5.68
C VAL A 161 16.78 -15.81 -7.05
N LEU A 162 15.57 -15.50 -7.50
CA LEU A 162 15.08 -15.92 -8.82
C LEU A 162 15.90 -15.34 -9.98
N ARG A 163 16.51 -14.16 -9.78
CA ARG A 163 17.41 -13.53 -10.75
C ARG A 163 18.86 -14.03 -10.66
N GLY A 164 19.17 -14.89 -9.69
CA GLY A 164 20.52 -15.39 -9.46
C GLY A 164 21.50 -14.35 -8.92
N THR A 165 21.01 -13.27 -8.29
CA THR A 165 21.86 -12.24 -7.67
C THR A 165 22.09 -12.58 -6.21
N GLU A 166 23.38 -12.61 -5.77
CA GLU A 166 23.74 -12.88 -4.37
C GLU A 166 23.37 -11.73 -3.42
N LYS A 167 23.18 -10.53 -3.97
CA LYS A 167 22.91 -9.32 -3.19
C LYS A 167 21.55 -8.74 -3.55
N VAL A 168 20.80 -8.38 -2.53
CA VAL A 168 19.53 -7.69 -2.71
C VAL A 168 19.79 -6.19 -2.80
N GLU A 169 19.86 -5.66 -4.01
CA GLU A 169 20.02 -4.24 -4.27
C GLU A 169 18.66 -3.61 -4.60
N VAL A 170 18.31 -2.56 -3.88
CA VAL A 170 17.08 -1.81 -4.08
C VAL A 170 17.41 -0.32 -4.20
N PHE A 171 17.08 0.28 -5.33
CA PHE A 171 17.38 1.69 -5.64
C PHE A 171 18.87 2.07 -5.46
N GLY A 172 19.80 1.16 -5.82
CA GLY A 172 21.24 1.40 -5.70
C GLY A 172 21.79 1.34 -4.27
N ARG A 173 21.06 0.72 -3.35
CA ARG A 173 21.50 0.44 -1.96
C ARG A 173 21.36 -1.05 -1.67
N GLU A 174 22.40 -1.65 -1.11
CA GLU A 174 22.36 -3.02 -0.59
C GLU A 174 21.51 -3.09 0.69
N LEU A 175 20.62 -4.08 0.76
CA LEU A 175 19.95 -4.43 2.00
C LEU A 175 20.89 -5.28 2.85
N SER A 176 21.03 -4.96 4.14
CA SER A 176 21.86 -5.75 5.05
C SER A 176 21.27 -7.15 5.24
N TYR A 177 22.14 -8.15 5.32
CA TYR A 177 21.76 -9.55 5.53
C TYR A 177 20.92 -9.72 6.82
N ASP A 178 21.24 -8.97 7.87
CA ASP A 178 20.48 -8.97 9.13
C ASP A 178 19.03 -8.49 8.95
N SER A 179 18.81 -7.49 8.10
CA SER A 179 17.45 -7.00 7.80
C SER A 179 16.65 -8.07 7.05
N ILE A 180 17.25 -8.74 6.09
CA ILE A 180 16.61 -9.84 5.34
C ILE A 180 16.27 -10.99 6.29
N ARG A 181 17.21 -11.43 7.14
CA ARG A 181 17.00 -12.52 8.09
C ARG A 181 15.88 -12.20 9.09
N ARG A 182 15.89 -11.00 9.68
CA ARG A 182 14.84 -10.57 10.63
C ARG A 182 13.47 -10.49 9.96
N SER A 183 13.41 -9.93 8.76
CA SER A 183 12.16 -9.83 7.99
C SER A 183 11.59 -11.20 7.63
N THR A 184 12.45 -12.13 7.20
CA THR A 184 12.02 -13.49 6.89
C THR A 184 11.52 -14.21 8.14
N ALA A 185 12.21 -14.09 9.28
CA ALA A 185 11.75 -14.66 10.54
C ALA A 185 10.36 -14.11 10.95
N THR A 186 10.14 -12.79 10.79
CA THR A 186 8.85 -12.16 11.12
C THR A 186 7.69 -12.62 10.22
N VAL A 187 7.99 -12.97 8.95
CA VAL A 187 6.96 -13.40 7.99
C VAL A 187 6.61 -14.88 8.17
N VAL A 188 7.57 -15.71 8.65
CA VAL A 188 7.40 -17.18 8.81
C VAL A 188 6.80 -17.54 10.17
N MET A 189 6.97 -16.71 11.21
CA MET A 189 6.36 -16.91 12.53
C MET A 189 4.90 -16.50 12.55
#